data_4cdda884197ab941cd072edb0e1848c7
#
_entry.id   4cdda884197ab941cd072edb0e1848c7
#
_cell.length_a   1.000
_cell.length_b   1.000
_cell.length_c   1.000
_cell.angle_alpha   90.00
_cell.angle_beta   90.00
_cell.angle_gamma   90.00
#
_symmetry.space_group_name_H-M   'P 1'
#
loop_
_entity.id
_entity.type
_entity.pdbx_description
1 polymer ?
#
loop_
_entity_poly.entity_id
_entity_poly.type
_entity_poly.pdbx_seq_one_letter_code
_entity_poly.pdbx_strand_id
1 'polypeptide(L)'
;HTLSLHDALPICMYFNAVGYKLSEETGNIDYDEMERLAIEHKPKLIVGGASAFSREWDYKRMREIADKVGALLLVDMAHTAGLIAAGLLDNPVKYAHIVTSTTHKTLRGPRGGIILMGKDFDNPWGYTTPKGVVKKMSQILNSAVFPGIQGGPLEHVIAAKAVAFGEALTPEYKEYQQLQWGIQRRSPADGSPVAFAAAG
;
A
#
# COMPACT_ATOMS: atom_id res chain seq x y z
N HIS A 1 -16.39 -20.49 1.15
CA HIS A 1 -16.50 -19.62 -0.04
C HIS A 1 -15.36 -18.64 -0.01
N THR A 2 -14.28 -18.96 -0.69
CA THR A 2 -13.23 -18.00 -1.04
C THR A 2 -13.82 -17.03 -2.07
N LEU A 3 -14.06 -15.79 -1.66
CA LEU A 3 -14.36 -14.71 -2.59
C LEU A 3 -13.18 -14.64 -3.57
N SER A 4 -13.39 -15.06 -4.81
CA SER A 4 -12.40 -14.87 -5.84
C SER A 4 -12.26 -13.36 -6.10
N LEU A 5 -11.11 -12.89 -6.53
CA LEU A 5 -10.92 -11.49 -6.95
C LEU A 5 -11.90 -11.08 -8.08
N HIS A 6 -12.48 -12.06 -8.78
CA HIS A 6 -13.55 -11.85 -9.76
C HIS A 6 -14.84 -11.32 -9.14
N ASP A 7 -15.03 -11.52 -7.83
CA ASP A 7 -16.21 -11.00 -7.10
C ASP A 7 -15.96 -9.60 -6.51
N ALA A 8 -14.73 -9.08 -6.55
CA ALA A 8 -14.34 -7.73 -6.12
C ALA A 8 -14.45 -6.73 -7.28
N LEU A 9 -15.60 -6.39 -7.58
CA LEU A 9 -16.18 -5.83 -8.77
C LEU A 9 -15.59 -4.63 -9.52
N PRO A 10 -15.16 -3.50 -8.97
CA PRO A 10 -14.83 -2.38 -9.89
C PRO A 10 -13.55 -2.61 -10.69
N ILE A 11 -12.54 -3.25 -10.09
CA ILE A 11 -11.22 -3.39 -10.72
C ILE A 11 -11.27 -4.31 -11.94
N CYS A 12 -12.06 -5.40 -11.89
CA CYS A 12 -12.18 -6.36 -12.99
C CYS A 12 -12.96 -5.82 -14.19
N MET A 13 -13.72 -4.72 -14.03
CA MET A 13 -14.37 -4.05 -15.15
C MET A 13 -13.38 -3.27 -16.04
N TYR A 14 -12.29 -2.79 -15.47
CA TYR A 14 -11.32 -1.94 -16.16
C TYR A 14 -9.97 -2.62 -16.38
N PHE A 15 -9.67 -3.67 -15.63
CA PHE A 15 -8.38 -4.34 -15.64
C PHE A 15 -8.52 -5.85 -15.67
N ASN A 16 -7.58 -6.53 -16.32
CA ASN A 16 -7.42 -7.98 -16.22
C ASN A 16 -6.65 -8.30 -14.93
N ALA A 17 -7.39 -8.54 -13.84
CA ALA A 17 -6.79 -8.79 -12.53
C ALA A 17 -6.58 -10.30 -12.31
N VAL A 18 -5.37 -10.66 -11.87
CA VAL A 18 -4.98 -12.02 -11.47
C VAL A 18 -4.61 -12.00 -9.99
N GLY A 19 -5.26 -12.85 -9.20
CA GLY A 19 -5.04 -12.90 -7.76
C GLY A 19 -3.98 -13.93 -7.38
N TYR A 20 -3.04 -13.54 -6.54
CA TYR A 20 -2.19 -14.47 -5.79
C TYR A 20 -2.78 -14.70 -4.39
N LYS A 21 -2.42 -15.81 -3.75
CA LYS A 21 -3.07 -16.29 -2.53
C LYS A 21 -2.09 -16.44 -1.37
N LEU A 22 -2.65 -16.77 -0.22
CA LEU A 22 -1.89 -17.25 0.92
C LEU A 22 -1.62 -18.75 0.74
N SER A 23 -0.48 -19.21 1.23
CA SER A 23 -0.21 -20.63 1.40
C SER A 23 -1.17 -21.21 2.45
N GLU A 24 -1.87 -22.28 2.11
CA GLU A 24 -2.80 -22.97 3.02
C GLU A 24 -2.08 -23.57 4.23
N GLU A 25 -0.82 -23.99 4.06
CA GLU A 25 -0.02 -24.61 5.12
C GLU A 25 0.47 -23.58 6.14
N THR A 26 0.94 -22.42 5.68
CA THR A 26 1.62 -21.44 6.54
C THR A 26 0.75 -20.24 6.87
N GLY A 27 -0.28 -19.96 6.09
CA GLY A 27 -1.08 -18.73 6.16
C GLY A 27 -0.28 -17.47 5.80
N ASN A 28 0.91 -17.61 5.24
CA ASN A 28 1.69 -16.50 4.69
C ASN A 28 1.39 -16.32 3.21
N ILE A 29 1.79 -15.16 2.68
CA ILE A 29 1.71 -14.91 1.23
C ILE A 29 2.60 -15.93 0.53
N ASP A 30 2.06 -16.58 -0.50
CA ASP A 30 2.81 -17.49 -1.35
C ASP A 30 3.56 -16.67 -2.42
N TYR A 31 4.80 -16.27 -2.11
CA TYR A 31 5.63 -15.49 -3.01
C TYR A 31 6.12 -16.29 -4.23
N ASP A 32 6.20 -17.61 -4.14
CA ASP A 32 6.61 -18.46 -5.25
C ASP A 32 5.47 -18.59 -6.26
N GLU A 33 4.23 -18.73 -5.77
CA GLU A 33 3.04 -18.66 -6.63
C GLU A 33 2.87 -17.26 -7.22
N MET A 34 3.12 -16.19 -6.47
CA MET A 34 3.11 -14.81 -6.97
C MET A 34 4.13 -14.66 -8.12
N GLU A 35 5.34 -15.18 -7.97
CA GLU A 35 6.38 -15.12 -9.01
C GLU A 35 5.96 -15.92 -10.25
N ARG A 36 5.44 -17.13 -10.07
CA ARG A 36 4.94 -17.96 -11.16
C ARG A 36 3.86 -17.24 -11.98
N LEU A 37 2.87 -16.67 -11.30
CA LEU A 37 1.79 -15.90 -11.94
C LEU A 37 2.32 -14.63 -12.63
N ALA A 38 3.27 -13.92 -12.01
CA ALA A 38 3.88 -12.75 -12.61
C ALA A 38 4.62 -13.09 -13.92
N ILE A 39 5.34 -14.21 -13.96
CA ILE A 39 6.03 -14.67 -15.17
C ILE A 39 5.04 -15.06 -16.27
N GLU A 40 3.96 -15.76 -15.90
CA GLU A 40 2.93 -16.23 -16.81
C GLU A 40 2.13 -15.07 -17.43
N HIS A 41 1.65 -14.16 -16.57
CA HIS A 41 0.72 -13.10 -16.99
C HIS A 41 1.39 -11.77 -17.35
N LYS A 42 2.67 -11.58 -17.00
CA LYS A 42 3.46 -10.36 -17.26
C LYS A 42 2.68 -9.08 -16.93
N PRO A 43 2.24 -8.89 -15.68
CA PRO A 43 1.45 -7.74 -15.30
C PRO A 43 2.24 -6.45 -15.48
N LYS A 44 1.55 -5.33 -15.73
CA LYS A 44 2.15 -4.00 -15.70
C LYS A 44 2.30 -3.45 -14.28
N LEU A 45 1.49 -3.98 -13.35
CA LEU A 45 1.43 -3.55 -11.96
C LEU A 45 1.20 -4.76 -11.06
N ILE A 46 2.02 -4.91 -10.04
CA ILE A 46 1.78 -5.81 -8.91
C ILE A 46 1.31 -4.96 -7.73
N VAL A 47 0.21 -5.36 -7.10
CA VAL A 47 -0.37 -4.63 -5.96
C VAL A 47 -0.21 -5.46 -4.71
N GLY A 48 0.41 -4.89 -3.67
CA GLY A 48 0.50 -5.44 -2.33
C GLY A 48 -0.31 -4.62 -1.33
N GLY A 49 -0.69 -5.24 -0.23
CA GLY A 49 -1.46 -4.62 0.83
C GLY A 49 -2.73 -5.40 1.15
N ALA A 50 -3.14 -5.36 2.41
CA ALA A 50 -4.35 -6.04 2.86
C ALA A 50 -4.95 -5.34 4.07
N SER A 51 -6.27 -5.50 4.23
CA SER A 51 -7.01 -4.94 5.37
C SER A 51 -6.98 -5.86 6.60
N ALA A 52 -6.85 -7.18 6.40
CA ALA A 52 -7.02 -8.18 7.45
C ALA A 52 -5.87 -9.21 7.48
N PHE A 53 -4.68 -8.83 7.06
CA PHE A 53 -3.50 -9.68 7.12
C PHE A 53 -2.62 -9.25 8.30
N SER A 54 -2.48 -10.12 9.29
CA SER A 54 -1.82 -9.83 10.57
C SER A 54 -0.31 -10.11 10.60
N ARG A 55 0.26 -10.51 9.47
CA ARG A 55 1.68 -10.85 9.35
C ARG A 55 2.43 -9.80 8.52
N GLU A 56 3.75 -9.82 8.62
CA GLU A 56 4.59 -8.92 7.84
C GLU A 56 4.64 -9.32 6.36
N TRP A 57 4.80 -8.31 5.52
CA TRP A 57 4.99 -8.47 4.09
C TRP A 57 6.48 -8.45 3.77
N ASP A 58 6.94 -9.36 2.92
CA ASP A 58 8.27 -9.27 2.33
C ASP A 58 8.25 -8.36 1.10
N TYR A 59 8.29 -7.04 1.35
CA TYR A 59 8.30 -6.05 0.29
C TYR A 59 9.52 -6.16 -0.61
N LYS A 60 10.65 -6.65 -0.09
CA LYS A 60 11.86 -6.87 -0.86
C LYS A 60 11.64 -7.98 -1.89
N ARG A 61 11.10 -9.12 -1.46
CA ARG A 61 10.77 -10.24 -2.36
C ARG A 61 9.75 -9.81 -3.42
N MET A 62 8.73 -9.05 -3.04
CA MET A 62 7.75 -8.50 -4.00
C MET A 62 8.42 -7.60 -5.04
N ARG A 63 9.37 -6.77 -4.62
CA ARG A 63 10.12 -5.90 -5.52
C ARG A 63 10.96 -6.71 -6.50
N GLU A 64 11.66 -7.74 -6.04
CA GLU A 64 12.45 -8.65 -6.88
C GLU A 64 11.58 -9.32 -7.95
N ILE A 65 10.37 -9.77 -7.57
CA ILE A 65 9.39 -10.34 -8.50
C ILE A 65 8.96 -9.31 -9.55
N ALA A 66 8.62 -8.10 -9.09
CA ALA A 66 8.19 -7.01 -9.99
C ALA A 66 9.29 -6.66 -11.01
N ASP A 67 10.53 -6.50 -10.55
CA ASP A 67 11.67 -6.19 -11.40
C ASP A 67 11.93 -7.30 -12.45
N LYS A 68 11.78 -8.57 -12.04
CA LYS A 68 11.98 -9.73 -12.91
C LYS A 68 11.08 -9.73 -14.15
N VAL A 69 9.87 -9.19 -14.02
CA VAL A 69 8.87 -9.14 -15.12
C VAL A 69 8.68 -7.74 -15.70
N GLY A 70 9.41 -6.75 -15.19
CA GLY A 70 9.31 -5.36 -15.64
C GLY A 70 8.01 -4.68 -15.19
N ALA A 71 7.39 -5.16 -14.10
CA ALA A 71 6.20 -4.58 -13.50
C ALA A 71 6.52 -3.46 -12.53
N LEU A 72 5.61 -2.52 -12.35
CA LEU A 72 5.65 -1.63 -11.20
C LEU A 72 5.11 -2.35 -9.95
N LEU A 73 5.68 -2.08 -8.78
CA LEU A 73 5.15 -2.49 -7.50
C LEU A 73 4.45 -1.33 -6.83
N LEU A 74 3.16 -1.48 -6.56
CA LEU A 74 2.36 -0.58 -5.71
C LEU A 74 2.05 -1.30 -4.40
N VAL A 75 2.27 -0.63 -3.28
CA VAL A 75 1.88 -1.15 -1.96
C VAL A 75 0.91 -0.19 -1.29
N ASP A 76 -0.27 -0.69 -0.93
CA ASP A 76 -1.19 0.04 -0.06
C ASP A 76 -0.92 -0.33 1.40
N MET A 77 -0.44 0.64 2.17
CA MET A 77 -0.11 0.44 3.59
C MET A 77 -1.16 1.02 4.54
N ALA A 78 -2.35 1.35 4.04
CA ALA A 78 -3.34 2.13 4.78
C ALA A 78 -3.65 1.60 6.18
N HIS A 79 -3.76 0.28 6.36
CA HIS A 79 -4.06 -0.32 7.65
C HIS A 79 -2.88 -0.31 8.64
N THR A 80 -1.66 -0.36 8.14
CA THR A 80 -0.44 -0.47 8.96
C THR A 80 0.38 0.81 8.99
N ALA A 81 -0.07 1.87 8.32
CA ALA A 81 0.71 3.10 8.11
C ALA A 81 1.17 3.75 9.42
N GLY A 82 0.36 3.71 10.48
CA GLY A 82 0.75 4.23 11.79
C GLY A 82 1.87 3.43 12.44
N LEU A 83 1.84 2.09 12.34
CA LEU A 83 2.88 1.21 12.85
C LEU A 83 4.19 1.40 12.07
N ILE A 84 4.09 1.58 10.75
CA ILE A 84 5.24 1.87 9.87
C ILE A 84 5.85 3.23 10.22
N ALA A 85 5.03 4.27 10.43
CA ALA A 85 5.49 5.59 10.83
C ALA A 85 6.19 5.57 12.20
N ALA A 86 5.71 4.74 13.12
CA ALA A 86 6.34 4.51 14.43
C ALA A 86 7.61 3.64 14.38
N GLY A 87 7.97 3.11 13.21
CA GLY A 87 9.14 2.24 13.04
C GLY A 87 8.96 0.84 13.63
N LEU A 88 7.73 0.36 13.78
CA LEU A 88 7.39 -0.95 14.35
C LEU A 88 7.24 -2.03 13.26
N LEU A 89 7.02 -1.63 12.02
CA LEU A 89 6.96 -2.50 10.83
C LEU A 89 7.91 -1.98 9.75
N ASP A 90 8.31 -2.85 8.83
CA ASP A 90 9.16 -2.44 7.71
C ASP A 90 8.41 -1.46 6.79
N ASN A 91 9.18 -0.55 6.19
CA ASN A 91 8.64 0.55 5.40
C ASN A 91 8.65 0.21 3.90
N PRO A 92 7.48 0.03 3.26
CA PRO A 92 7.39 -0.31 1.84
C PRO A 92 7.96 0.76 0.91
N VAL A 93 8.08 2.03 1.36
CA VAL A 93 8.64 3.12 0.55
C VAL A 93 10.09 2.85 0.13
N LYS A 94 10.82 2.00 0.86
CA LYS A 94 12.18 1.58 0.51
C LYS A 94 12.22 0.68 -0.74
N TYR A 95 11.15 -0.05 -1.01
CA TYR A 95 11.11 -1.12 -2.00
C TYR A 95 10.12 -0.85 -3.13
N ALA A 96 8.91 -0.40 -2.79
CA ALA A 96 7.86 -0.17 -3.76
C ALA A 96 8.14 1.05 -4.66
N HIS A 97 7.67 0.97 -5.90
CA HIS A 97 7.71 2.10 -6.83
C HIS A 97 6.73 3.20 -6.41
N ILE A 98 5.54 2.78 -5.94
CA ILE A 98 4.45 3.65 -5.50
C ILE A 98 3.89 3.06 -4.21
N VAL A 99 3.63 3.91 -3.24
CA VAL A 99 2.96 3.52 -1.99
C VAL A 99 1.73 4.39 -1.80
N THR A 100 0.61 3.77 -1.49
CA THR A 100 -0.63 4.46 -1.14
C THR A 100 -0.97 4.26 0.32
N SER A 101 -1.65 5.21 0.91
CA SER A 101 -2.22 5.08 2.24
C SER A 101 -3.44 5.97 2.40
N THR A 102 -4.30 5.60 3.34
CA THR A 102 -5.25 6.53 3.95
C THR A 102 -4.60 7.25 5.13
N THR A 103 -5.12 8.43 5.48
CA THR A 103 -4.64 9.19 6.63
C THR A 103 -5.47 8.98 7.90
N HIS A 104 -6.64 8.35 7.79
CA HIS A 104 -7.66 8.24 8.84
C HIS A 104 -7.78 6.86 9.50
N LYS A 105 -6.80 5.98 9.32
CA LYS A 105 -6.74 4.67 9.99
C LYS A 105 -5.70 4.73 11.12
N THR A 106 -4.73 3.85 11.13
CA THR A 106 -3.68 3.84 12.17
C THR A 106 -2.84 5.12 12.24
N LEU A 107 -2.81 5.93 11.17
CA LEU A 107 -2.20 7.27 11.20
C LEU A 107 -2.97 8.29 12.04
N ARG A 108 -4.22 8.03 12.41
CA ARG A 108 -5.03 8.88 13.30
C ARG A 108 -5.30 10.30 12.77
N GLY A 109 -5.24 10.49 11.44
CA GLY A 109 -5.45 11.77 10.79
C GLY A 109 -6.87 11.97 10.24
N PRO A 110 -7.10 13.05 9.54
CA PRO A 110 -8.39 13.34 8.88
C PRO A 110 -8.61 12.36 7.72
N ARG A 111 -9.86 12.21 7.30
CA ARG A 111 -10.22 11.39 6.15
C ARG A 111 -9.57 11.93 4.88
N GLY A 112 -8.81 11.05 4.21
CA GLY A 112 -8.09 11.38 2.98
C GLY A 112 -7.11 10.29 2.59
N GLY A 113 -6.44 10.48 1.47
CA GLY A 113 -5.39 9.60 0.96
C GLY A 113 -4.07 10.34 0.76
N ILE A 114 -2.99 9.58 0.66
CA ILE A 114 -1.67 10.04 0.25
C ILE A 114 -1.07 9.04 -0.74
N ILE A 115 -0.24 9.55 -1.64
CA ILE A 115 0.60 8.76 -2.54
C ILE A 115 2.04 9.14 -2.26
N LEU A 116 2.89 8.16 -2.04
CA LEU A 116 4.29 8.33 -1.70
C LEU A 116 5.17 7.58 -2.69
N MET A 117 6.36 8.10 -2.93
CA MET A 117 7.44 7.44 -3.68
C MET A 117 8.77 7.69 -2.96
N GLY A 118 9.57 6.65 -2.78
CA GLY A 118 10.92 6.79 -2.21
C GLY A 118 11.90 7.46 -3.20
N LYS A 119 11.70 7.23 -4.48
CA LYS A 119 12.50 7.80 -5.58
C LYS A 119 11.61 8.05 -6.79
N ASP A 120 11.76 9.21 -7.42
CA ASP A 120 11.09 9.50 -8.68
C ASP A 120 11.83 8.85 -9.86
N PHE A 121 11.10 8.48 -10.91
CA PHE A 121 11.64 7.78 -12.06
C PHE A 121 10.90 8.15 -13.35
N ASP A 122 11.48 7.86 -14.48
CA ASP A 122 10.85 8.06 -15.79
C ASP A 122 9.70 7.08 -15.97
N ASN A 123 8.54 7.56 -16.44
CA ASN A 123 7.42 6.67 -16.65
C ASN A 123 7.74 5.59 -17.70
N PRO A 124 7.39 4.31 -17.43
CA PRO A 124 7.73 3.21 -18.34
C PRO A 124 6.84 3.14 -19.60
N TRP A 125 5.85 4.02 -19.70
CA TRP A 125 4.86 4.02 -20.78
C TRP A 125 5.18 4.98 -21.92
N GLY A 126 6.29 5.72 -21.83
CA GLY A 126 6.74 6.63 -22.87
C GLY A 126 5.93 7.93 -22.98
N TYR A 127 5.15 8.29 -21.97
CA TYR A 127 4.47 9.59 -21.96
C TYR A 127 5.47 10.73 -21.91
N THR A 128 5.33 11.68 -22.85
CA THR A 128 6.20 12.83 -22.99
C THR A 128 5.47 14.15 -22.73
N THR A 129 6.24 15.19 -22.46
CA THR A 129 5.78 16.56 -22.49
C THR A 129 5.60 17.02 -23.95
N PRO A 130 4.91 18.16 -24.23
CA PRO A 130 4.84 18.73 -25.58
C PRO A 130 6.21 19.01 -26.23
N LYS A 131 7.28 19.12 -25.42
CA LYS A 131 8.65 19.31 -25.90
C LYS A 131 9.40 17.99 -26.13
N GLY A 132 8.73 16.84 -26.07
CA GLY A 132 9.32 15.51 -26.31
C GLY A 132 10.13 14.95 -25.12
N VAL A 133 10.13 15.60 -23.96
CA VAL A 133 10.84 15.11 -22.76
C VAL A 133 9.97 14.06 -22.04
N VAL A 134 10.55 12.91 -21.69
CA VAL A 134 9.84 11.87 -20.93
C VAL A 134 9.40 12.41 -19.58
N LYS A 135 8.12 12.22 -19.26
CA LYS A 135 7.55 12.65 -17.97
C LYS A 135 8.02 11.74 -16.85
N LYS A 136 8.33 12.36 -15.72
CA LYS A 136 8.54 11.61 -14.46
C LYS A 136 7.23 11.00 -13.97
N MET A 137 7.33 9.90 -13.19
CA MET A 137 6.14 9.26 -12.59
C MET A 137 5.37 10.21 -11.67
N SER A 138 6.07 11.05 -10.90
CA SER A 138 5.42 12.08 -10.07
C SER A 138 4.53 13.03 -10.88
N GLN A 139 4.95 13.42 -12.09
CA GLN A 139 4.15 14.27 -12.97
C GLN A 139 2.89 13.55 -13.48
N ILE A 140 3.00 12.24 -13.76
CA ILE A 140 1.86 11.40 -14.16
C ILE A 140 0.86 11.31 -13.02
N LEU A 141 1.32 10.94 -11.82
CA LEU A 141 0.47 10.80 -10.64
C LEU A 141 -0.19 12.13 -10.25
N ASN A 142 0.56 13.23 -10.23
CA ASN A 142 0.00 14.56 -9.97
C ASN A 142 -1.10 14.93 -10.96
N SER A 143 -0.87 14.70 -12.25
CA SER A 143 -1.88 14.97 -13.28
C SER A 143 -3.11 14.07 -13.15
N ALA A 144 -2.93 12.81 -12.74
CA ALA A 144 -4.03 11.88 -12.52
C ALA A 144 -4.87 12.27 -11.29
N VAL A 145 -4.24 12.80 -10.26
CA VAL A 145 -4.95 13.31 -9.08
C VAL A 145 -5.63 14.62 -9.42
N PHE A 146 -4.90 15.61 -9.91
CA PHE A 146 -5.44 16.92 -10.27
C PHE A 146 -4.84 17.40 -11.60
N PRO A 147 -5.66 17.76 -12.60
CA PRO A 147 -7.14 17.82 -12.57
C PRO A 147 -7.85 16.51 -12.99
N GLY A 148 -7.13 15.36 -13.01
CA GLY A 148 -7.68 14.12 -13.56
C GLY A 148 -8.92 13.60 -12.84
N ILE A 149 -8.87 13.45 -11.51
CA ILE A 149 -9.96 12.87 -10.71
C ILE A 149 -10.48 13.88 -9.68
N GLN A 150 -9.60 14.69 -9.08
CA GLN A 150 -9.92 15.64 -8.02
C GLN A 150 -10.10 17.05 -8.57
N GLY A 151 -10.86 17.87 -7.82
CA GLY A 151 -10.99 19.31 -8.03
C GLY A 151 -10.23 20.11 -6.97
N GLY A 152 -10.78 21.27 -6.58
CA GLY A 152 -10.19 22.12 -5.56
C GLY A 152 -10.00 21.37 -4.23
N PRO A 153 -8.82 21.47 -3.60
CA PRO A 153 -8.53 20.74 -2.38
C PRO A 153 -9.30 21.30 -1.18
N LEU A 154 -9.59 20.41 -0.22
CA LEU A 154 -10.13 20.80 1.09
C LEU A 154 -8.97 21.22 2.00
N GLU A 155 -8.69 22.51 2.06
CA GLU A 155 -7.51 23.06 2.76
C GLU A 155 -7.50 22.74 4.25
N HIS A 156 -8.66 22.71 4.92
CA HIS A 156 -8.77 22.28 6.32
C HIS A 156 -8.36 20.82 6.52
N VAL A 157 -8.60 19.94 5.54
CA VAL A 157 -8.13 18.54 5.57
C VAL A 157 -6.61 18.49 5.39
N ILE A 158 -6.05 19.33 4.51
CA ILE A 158 -4.59 19.41 4.34
C ILE A 158 -3.92 19.91 5.62
N ALA A 159 -4.46 20.95 6.26
CA ALA A 159 -3.96 21.45 7.54
C ALA A 159 -4.04 20.38 8.65
N ALA A 160 -5.17 19.66 8.74
CA ALA A 160 -5.33 18.56 9.68
C ALA A 160 -4.36 17.39 9.42
N LYS A 161 -4.04 17.09 8.15
CA LYS A 161 -2.99 16.10 7.83
C LYS A 161 -1.62 16.55 8.33
N ALA A 162 -1.29 17.85 8.21
CA ALA A 162 -0.02 18.38 8.69
C ALA A 162 0.11 18.22 10.22
N VAL A 163 -0.96 18.47 10.97
CA VAL A 163 -1.00 18.24 12.42
C VAL A 163 -0.80 16.76 12.74
N ALA A 164 -1.58 15.87 12.09
CA ALA A 164 -1.50 14.43 12.33
C ALA A 164 -0.11 13.85 12.00
N PHE A 165 0.54 14.34 10.95
CA PHE A 165 1.90 13.91 10.61
C PHE A 165 2.94 14.47 11.60
N GLY A 166 2.73 15.70 12.11
CA GLY A 166 3.53 16.26 13.19
C GLY A 166 3.44 15.40 14.46
N GLU A 167 2.23 14.99 14.85
CA GLU A 167 2.02 14.07 15.98
C GLU A 167 2.69 12.72 15.74
N ALA A 168 2.63 12.17 14.53
CA ALA A 168 3.22 10.88 14.19
C ALA A 168 4.76 10.85 14.31
N LEU A 169 5.42 12.00 14.41
CA LEU A 169 6.85 12.12 14.64
C LEU A 169 7.24 12.14 16.13
N THR A 170 6.26 12.18 17.03
CA THR A 170 6.53 12.31 18.47
C THR A 170 6.81 10.96 19.15
N PRO A 171 7.57 10.96 20.27
CA PRO A 171 7.76 9.75 21.07
C PRO A 171 6.44 9.19 21.62
N GLU A 172 5.50 10.02 22.01
CA GLU A 172 4.19 9.65 22.55
C GLU A 172 3.36 8.89 21.51
N TYR A 173 3.47 9.26 20.24
CA TYR A 173 2.84 8.51 19.17
C TYR A 173 3.43 7.12 19.02
N LYS A 174 4.74 6.98 19.16
CA LYS A 174 5.40 5.69 19.13
C LYS A 174 4.94 4.79 20.26
N GLU A 175 4.84 5.32 21.49
CA GLU A 175 4.32 4.59 22.65
C GLU A 175 2.88 4.15 22.41
N TYR A 176 2.04 5.04 21.89
CA TYR A 176 0.66 4.72 21.51
C TYR A 176 0.61 3.56 20.53
N GLN A 177 1.41 3.58 19.47
CA GLN A 177 1.45 2.51 18.48
C GLN A 177 1.99 1.19 19.08
N GLN A 178 2.94 1.23 20.00
CA GLN A 178 3.42 0.06 20.72
C GLN A 178 2.33 -0.58 21.59
N LEU A 179 1.51 0.22 22.24
CA LEU A 179 0.36 -0.26 23.01
C LEU A 179 -0.67 -0.93 22.08
N GLN A 180 -0.99 -0.30 20.95
CA GLN A 180 -1.88 -0.86 19.93
C GLN A 180 -1.36 -2.21 19.43
N TRP A 181 -0.07 -2.29 19.11
CA TRP A 181 0.61 -3.51 18.69
C TRP A 181 0.59 -4.60 19.77
N GLY A 182 0.83 -4.22 21.02
CA GLY A 182 0.79 -5.14 22.17
C GLY A 182 -0.60 -5.72 22.44
N ILE A 183 -1.64 -4.93 22.25
CA ILE A 183 -3.05 -5.39 22.39
C ILE A 183 -3.36 -6.40 21.27
N GLN A 184 -2.96 -6.11 20.04
CA GLN A 184 -3.18 -6.98 18.89
C GLN A 184 -2.44 -8.32 19.00
N ARG A 185 -1.27 -8.36 19.64
CA ARG A 185 -0.50 -9.60 19.89
C ARG A 185 -1.02 -10.44 21.05
N ARG A 186 -1.88 -9.90 21.90
CA ARG A 186 -2.48 -10.60 23.04
C ARG A 186 -3.77 -11.36 22.73
N SER A 187 -4.01 -11.67 21.46
CA SER A 187 -5.10 -12.58 21.10
C SER A 187 -4.88 -13.97 21.70
N PRO A 188 -5.98 -14.72 21.98
CA PRO A 188 -5.94 -15.91 22.81
C PRO A 188 -4.94 -16.98 22.32
N ALA A 189 -4.52 -17.82 23.24
CA ALA A 189 -3.55 -18.90 23.07
C ALA A 189 -3.95 -20.02 22.09
N ASP A 190 -5.02 -19.83 21.34
CA ASP A 190 -5.59 -20.79 20.38
C ASP A 190 -5.07 -20.64 18.93
N GLY A 191 -4.12 -19.75 18.68
CA GLY A 191 -3.53 -19.59 17.35
C GLY A 191 -4.40 -18.92 16.31
N SER A 192 -5.55 -18.37 16.68
CA SER A 192 -6.41 -17.65 15.76
C SER A 192 -5.74 -16.37 15.26
N PRO A 193 -5.79 -16.05 13.95
CA PRO A 193 -5.24 -14.81 13.45
C PRO A 193 -6.03 -13.63 14.02
N VAL A 194 -5.33 -12.68 14.64
CA VAL A 194 -5.95 -11.44 15.11
C VAL A 194 -6.38 -10.61 13.90
N ALA A 195 -7.67 -10.47 13.71
CA ALA A 195 -8.19 -9.50 12.76
C ALA A 195 -7.83 -8.08 13.24
N PHE A 196 -7.25 -7.26 12.37
CA PHE A 196 -7.11 -5.83 12.62
C PHE A 196 -8.52 -5.22 12.68
N ALA A 197 -9.08 -5.10 13.87
CA ALA A 197 -10.27 -4.32 14.06
C ALA A 197 -9.89 -2.85 13.86
N ALA A 198 -10.33 -2.25 12.76
CA ALA A 198 -10.31 -0.80 12.63
C ALA A 198 -11.24 -0.26 13.72
N ALA A 199 -10.66 0.43 14.71
CA ALA A 199 -11.45 1.25 15.61
C ALA A 199 -12.13 2.32 14.76
N GLY A 200 -13.49 2.27 14.71
CA GLY A 200 -14.35 3.24 14.07
C GLY A 200 -14.29 4.59 14.76
#